data_66b6f0f0cfa405cc8e85c3dd9db0f0ac
#
_entry.id   66b6f0f0cfa405cc8e85c3dd9db0f0ac
#
_cell.length_a   1.000
_cell.length_b   1.000
_cell.length_c   1.000
_cell.angle_alpha   90.00
_cell.angle_beta   90.00
_cell.angle_gamma   90.00
#
_symmetry.space_group_name_H-M   'P 1'
#
loop_
_entity.id
_entity.type
_entity.pdbx_description
1 polymer ?
#
loop_
_entity_poly.entity_id
_entity_poly.type
_entity_poly.pdbx_seq_one_letter_code
_entity_poly.pdbx_strand_id
1 'polypeptide(L)'
;MKISIIIPVYNSEEYIGRCLNSILNQSFSDFEVICLDDGSSDNSLSILKEYELKDDRINVYSHSNMGIARTRNKGMELAKGKYIMFIDNDDFIDSDYLRTYYDVIENENVDIVLGGYRRITEKNIILEKRCSKGTRWGKFIIVAPWAKIYKKDLIDKFNIKFLDYGIGEDIYFYIQYIDNSLKVKAIDYIGYNWFYNTESVSNTKHKGLNDNLDILYLINKIKEKISNKNIEKDIIDYFYVRLILYYLLYSGRYSSKEKFIKEYKYLIDYLKDNIPNYNYILRKRIPKDEDRRVKFILKFFGIIDKFNLINIFSSFYCKGDK
;
A
#
# COMPACT_ATOMS: atom_id res chain seq x y z
N MET A 1 11.27 21.71 -11.63
CA MET A 1 10.71 20.88 -10.55
C MET A 1 11.00 19.42 -10.83
N LYS A 2 11.70 18.75 -9.92
CA LYS A 2 12.09 17.34 -10.10
C LYS A 2 11.10 16.38 -9.45
N ILE A 3 10.68 16.67 -8.22
CA ILE A 3 9.81 15.79 -7.45
C ILE A 3 8.54 16.53 -7.05
N SER A 4 7.37 15.90 -7.23
CA SER A 4 6.12 16.29 -6.59
C SER A 4 5.80 15.31 -5.47
N ILE A 5 5.66 15.81 -4.26
CA ILE A 5 5.30 15.04 -3.07
C ILE A 5 3.81 15.24 -2.83
N ILE A 6 3.04 14.16 -2.85
CA ILE A 6 1.58 14.17 -2.69
C ILE A 6 1.22 13.71 -1.28
N ILE A 7 0.50 14.55 -0.54
CA ILE A 7 0.08 14.30 0.84
C ILE A 7 -1.44 14.46 0.91
N PRO A 8 -2.20 13.34 0.98
CA PRO A 8 -3.61 13.40 1.30
C PRO A 8 -3.76 13.69 2.80
N VAL A 9 -4.63 14.65 3.16
CA VAL A 9 -4.83 15.08 4.54
C VAL A 9 -6.31 14.99 4.92
N TYR A 10 -6.61 14.31 6.02
CA TYR A 10 -7.94 14.27 6.61
C TYR A 10 -7.83 14.08 8.13
N ASN A 11 -8.29 15.07 8.89
CA ASN A 11 -8.28 15.08 10.37
C ASN A 11 -6.93 14.64 10.96
N SER A 12 -5.88 15.44 10.72
CA SER A 12 -4.49 15.12 11.06
C SER A 12 -3.78 16.25 11.79
N GLU A 13 -4.49 17.11 12.50
CA GLU A 13 -3.92 18.29 13.18
C GLU A 13 -2.74 17.94 14.11
N GLU A 14 -2.75 16.74 14.72
CA GLU A 14 -1.69 16.28 15.63
C GLU A 14 -0.40 15.88 14.88
N TYR A 15 -0.49 15.46 13.61
CA TYR A 15 0.63 14.79 12.91
C TYR A 15 1.19 15.60 11.76
N ILE A 16 0.35 16.39 11.08
CA ILE A 16 0.72 17.03 9.81
C ILE A 16 1.90 17.98 9.95
N GLY A 17 2.06 18.67 11.09
CA GLY A 17 3.20 19.53 11.34
C GLY A 17 4.53 18.76 11.36
N ARG A 18 4.58 17.58 11.98
CA ARG A 18 5.77 16.71 11.97
C ARG A 18 6.08 16.23 10.56
N CYS A 19 5.06 15.80 9.81
CA CYS A 19 5.18 15.36 8.43
C CYS A 19 5.84 16.46 7.58
N LEU A 20 5.26 17.65 7.55
CA LEU A 20 5.75 18.78 6.75
C LEU A 20 7.15 19.21 7.16
N ASN A 21 7.45 19.31 8.47
CA ASN A 21 8.78 19.64 8.94
C ASN A 21 9.84 18.64 8.45
N SER A 22 9.52 17.33 8.40
CA SER A 22 10.45 16.33 7.89
C SER A 22 10.76 16.48 6.39
N ILE A 23 9.79 16.99 5.63
CA ILE A 23 9.92 17.24 4.19
C ILE A 23 10.67 18.55 3.93
N LEU A 24 10.36 19.61 4.66
CA LEU A 24 11.02 20.90 4.48
C LEU A 24 12.50 20.88 4.86
N ASN A 25 12.90 20.00 5.77
CA ASN A 25 14.28 19.80 6.22
C ASN A 25 15.08 18.79 5.38
N GLN A 26 14.63 18.45 4.16
CA GLN A 26 15.35 17.57 3.26
C GLN A 26 16.62 18.19 2.69
N SER A 27 17.65 17.39 2.49
CA SER A 27 18.91 17.78 1.83
C SER A 27 18.78 18.03 0.33
N PHE A 28 17.65 17.70 -0.27
CA PHE A 28 17.27 17.94 -1.64
C PHE A 28 16.19 19.03 -1.69
N SER A 29 16.33 20.04 -2.56
CA SER A 29 15.46 21.24 -2.55
C SER A 29 14.56 21.41 -3.79
N ASP A 30 14.82 20.70 -4.90
CA ASP A 30 14.05 20.86 -6.14
C ASP A 30 12.78 19.99 -6.14
N PHE A 31 11.85 20.31 -5.24
CA PHE A 31 10.56 19.63 -5.10
C PHE A 31 9.42 20.61 -4.83
N GLU A 32 8.20 20.13 -5.04
CA GLU A 32 6.96 20.74 -4.54
C GLU A 32 6.25 19.77 -3.61
N VAL A 33 5.46 20.32 -2.70
CA VAL A 33 4.55 19.57 -1.83
C VAL A 33 3.12 19.93 -2.21
N ILE A 34 2.31 18.94 -2.52
CA ILE A 34 0.90 19.07 -2.85
C ILE A 34 0.10 18.47 -1.70
N CYS A 35 -0.35 19.34 -0.80
CA CYS A 35 -1.21 18.98 0.32
C CYS A 35 -2.66 19.07 -0.13
N LEU A 36 -3.41 17.95 -0.01
CA LEU A 36 -4.82 17.90 -0.37
C LEU A 36 -5.64 17.63 0.88
N ASP A 37 -6.28 18.68 1.41
CA ASP A 37 -7.23 18.53 2.50
C ASP A 37 -8.55 17.96 1.98
N ASP A 38 -8.86 16.74 2.41
CA ASP A 38 -10.06 15.98 2.02
C ASP A 38 -11.25 16.29 2.94
N GLY A 39 -11.49 17.58 3.20
CA GLY A 39 -12.62 18.08 3.99
C GLY A 39 -12.44 17.80 5.49
N SER A 40 -11.28 18.12 6.04
CA SER A 40 -11.02 17.99 7.48
C SER A 40 -11.97 18.87 8.31
N SER A 41 -12.38 18.35 9.47
CA SER A 41 -13.23 19.07 10.45
C SER A 41 -12.44 19.58 11.65
N ASP A 42 -11.16 19.23 11.75
CA ASP A 42 -10.19 19.69 12.75
C ASP A 42 -9.37 20.90 12.24
N ASN A 43 -8.28 21.27 12.91
CA ASN A 43 -7.42 22.37 12.50
C ASN A 43 -6.43 22.04 11.36
N SER A 44 -6.51 20.86 10.73
CA SER A 44 -5.57 20.42 9.69
C SER A 44 -5.43 21.46 8.57
N LEU A 45 -6.54 21.95 8.01
CA LEU A 45 -6.51 22.94 6.93
C LEU A 45 -5.85 24.25 7.36
N SER A 46 -6.11 24.71 8.58
CA SER A 46 -5.49 25.95 9.12
C SER A 46 -3.98 25.79 9.23
N ILE A 47 -3.52 24.65 9.74
CA ILE A 47 -2.08 24.32 9.84
C ILE A 47 -1.45 24.29 8.44
N LEU A 48 -2.08 23.61 7.47
CA LEU A 48 -1.58 23.56 6.09
C LEU A 48 -1.39 24.96 5.50
N LYS A 49 -2.38 25.87 5.69
CA LYS A 49 -2.32 27.25 5.20
C LYS A 49 -1.20 28.06 5.87
N GLU A 50 -0.90 27.81 7.14
CA GLU A 50 0.25 28.44 7.80
C GLU A 50 1.59 28.00 7.17
N TYR A 51 1.72 26.72 6.81
CA TYR A 51 2.92 26.23 6.14
C TYR A 51 3.04 26.74 4.70
N GLU A 52 1.94 26.84 3.95
CA GLU A 52 1.89 27.43 2.61
C GLU A 52 2.39 28.88 2.60
N LEU A 53 2.05 29.67 3.63
CA LEU A 53 2.53 31.05 3.78
C LEU A 53 4.03 31.15 4.14
N LYS A 54 4.61 30.08 4.70
CA LYS A 54 6.02 30.06 5.16
C LYS A 54 6.99 29.52 4.11
N ASP A 55 6.52 28.70 3.16
CA ASP A 55 7.39 28.04 2.18
C ASP A 55 6.68 27.86 0.84
N ASP A 56 7.20 28.55 -0.19
CA ASP A 56 6.64 28.59 -1.55
C ASP A 56 6.61 27.21 -2.26
N ARG A 57 7.26 26.21 -1.71
CA ARG A 57 7.21 24.84 -2.22
C ARG A 57 5.92 24.12 -1.84
N ILE A 58 5.17 24.61 -0.85
CA ILE A 58 3.92 24.00 -0.38
C ILE A 58 2.74 24.60 -1.14
N ASN A 59 1.91 23.75 -1.70
CA ASN A 59 0.67 24.09 -2.38
C ASN A 59 -0.49 23.38 -1.68
N VAL A 60 -1.46 24.11 -1.17
CA VAL A 60 -2.59 23.55 -0.42
C VAL A 60 -3.88 23.64 -1.24
N TYR A 61 -4.51 22.51 -1.42
CA TYR A 61 -5.81 22.39 -2.06
C TYR A 61 -6.80 21.77 -1.06
N SER A 62 -8.02 22.31 -0.99
CA SER A 62 -9.08 21.78 -0.12
C SER A 62 -10.33 21.51 -0.94
N HIS A 63 -11.04 20.44 -0.60
CA HIS A 63 -12.30 20.03 -1.23
C HIS A 63 -13.16 19.27 -0.22
N SER A 64 -14.43 19.05 -0.53
CA SER A 64 -15.29 18.17 0.25
C SER A 64 -14.75 16.74 0.25
N ASN A 65 -14.93 16.01 1.36
CA ASN A 65 -14.42 14.64 1.50
C ASN A 65 -14.87 13.75 0.33
N MET A 66 -13.89 13.21 -0.40
CA MET A 66 -14.10 12.31 -1.53
C MET A 66 -13.31 11.00 -1.40
N GLY A 67 -12.58 10.84 -0.30
CA GLY A 67 -11.80 9.65 0.03
C GLY A 67 -10.38 9.65 -0.53
N ILE A 68 -9.50 8.90 0.14
CA ILE A 68 -8.04 8.91 -0.08
C ILE A 68 -7.64 8.58 -1.53
N ALA A 69 -8.35 7.67 -2.20
CA ALA A 69 -8.04 7.27 -3.57
C ALA A 69 -8.24 8.43 -4.56
N ARG A 70 -9.38 9.12 -4.50
CA ARG A 70 -9.67 10.28 -5.35
C ARG A 70 -8.74 11.44 -5.02
N THR A 71 -8.47 11.66 -3.74
CA THR A 71 -7.53 12.70 -3.27
C THR A 71 -6.12 12.46 -3.81
N ARG A 72 -5.59 11.24 -3.74
CA ARG A 72 -4.29 10.90 -4.37
C ARG A 72 -4.32 11.06 -5.90
N ASN A 73 -5.41 10.64 -6.56
CA ASN A 73 -5.57 10.84 -8.01
C ASN A 73 -5.53 12.33 -8.38
N LYS A 74 -6.23 13.17 -7.60
CA LYS A 74 -6.20 14.63 -7.78
C LYS A 74 -4.79 15.20 -7.60
N GLY A 75 -4.04 14.71 -6.62
CA GLY A 75 -2.64 15.09 -6.41
C GLY A 75 -1.76 14.77 -7.60
N MET A 76 -1.93 13.60 -8.22
CA MET A 76 -1.19 13.23 -9.43
C MET A 76 -1.51 14.13 -10.63
N GLU A 77 -2.76 14.58 -10.77
CA GLU A 77 -3.17 15.53 -11.82
C GLU A 77 -2.53 16.92 -11.64
N LEU A 78 -2.35 17.36 -10.38
CA LEU A 78 -1.75 18.66 -10.05
C LEU A 78 -0.21 18.65 -10.10
N ALA A 79 0.40 17.48 -10.02
CA ALA A 79 1.83 17.29 -9.96
C ALA A 79 2.56 17.79 -11.22
N LYS A 80 3.58 18.64 -11.04
CA LYS A 80 4.42 19.23 -12.10
C LYS A 80 5.80 18.57 -12.19
N GLY A 81 6.20 17.81 -11.17
CA GLY A 81 7.49 17.17 -11.10
C GLY A 81 7.65 16.03 -12.10
N LYS A 82 8.88 15.78 -12.53
CA LYS A 82 9.25 14.61 -13.34
C LYS A 82 8.96 13.30 -12.60
N TYR A 83 9.05 13.33 -11.29
CA TYR A 83 8.85 12.19 -10.40
C TYR A 83 7.77 12.48 -9.36
N ILE A 84 7.08 11.43 -8.91
CA ILE A 84 6.07 11.49 -7.85
C ILE A 84 6.54 10.67 -6.65
N MET A 85 6.30 11.20 -5.46
CA MET A 85 6.39 10.48 -4.20
C MET A 85 5.09 10.70 -3.41
N PHE A 86 4.66 9.67 -2.68
CA PHE A 86 3.52 9.74 -1.76
C PHE A 86 4.05 9.68 -0.32
N ILE A 87 3.48 10.52 0.54
CA ILE A 87 3.74 10.50 1.98
C ILE A 87 2.40 10.62 2.68
N ASP A 88 2.12 9.74 3.63
CA ASP A 88 0.90 9.82 4.44
C ASP A 88 1.05 10.90 5.52
N ASN A 89 -0.03 11.56 5.87
CA ASN A 89 -0.03 12.78 6.70
C ASN A 89 0.42 12.56 8.16
N ASP A 90 0.35 11.33 8.64
CA ASP A 90 0.80 10.93 9.99
C ASP A 90 2.24 10.38 10.02
N ASP A 91 2.89 10.24 8.87
CA ASP A 91 4.24 9.71 8.70
C ASP A 91 5.30 10.81 8.60
N PHE A 92 6.58 10.42 8.59
CA PHE A 92 7.70 11.33 8.39
C PHE A 92 8.91 10.62 7.76
N ILE A 93 9.85 11.40 7.20
CA ILE A 93 10.98 10.89 6.43
C ILE A 93 12.32 11.37 6.99
N ASP A 94 13.38 10.58 6.78
CA ASP A 94 14.74 10.95 7.15
C ASP A 94 15.25 12.07 6.24
N SER A 95 16.21 12.88 6.71
CA SER A 95 16.66 14.11 6.05
C SER A 95 17.31 13.91 4.68
N ASP A 96 17.80 12.73 4.37
CA ASP A 96 18.41 12.35 3.08
C ASP A 96 17.48 11.56 2.15
N TYR A 97 16.21 11.39 2.55
CA TYR A 97 15.25 10.54 1.86
C TYR A 97 15.04 10.94 0.39
N LEU A 98 14.71 12.20 0.12
CA LEU A 98 14.48 12.65 -1.25
C LEU A 98 15.73 12.54 -2.11
N ARG A 99 16.90 12.92 -1.57
CA ARG A 99 18.18 12.86 -2.27
C ARG A 99 18.51 11.42 -2.66
N THR A 100 18.42 10.49 -1.71
CA THR A 100 18.73 9.08 -1.93
C THR A 100 17.91 8.47 -3.07
N TYR A 101 16.60 8.71 -3.10
CA TYR A 101 15.75 8.18 -4.17
C TYR A 101 15.98 8.89 -5.51
N TYR A 102 16.15 10.22 -5.48
CA TYR A 102 16.37 11.02 -6.69
C TYR A 102 17.66 10.62 -7.39
N ASP A 103 18.75 10.49 -6.65
CA ASP A 103 20.06 10.15 -7.25
C ASP A 103 20.01 8.78 -7.94
N VAL A 104 19.31 7.80 -7.37
CA VAL A 104 19.18 6.48 -7.98
C VAL A 104 18.29 6.51 -9.22
N ILE A 105 17.09 7.13 -9.16
CA ILE A 105 16.17 7.12 -10.30
C ILE A 105 16.73 7.87 -11.51
N GLU A 106 17.44 8.97 -11.26
CA GLU A 106 18.01 9.81 -12.31
C GLU A 106 19.27 9.16 -12.92
N ASN A 107 20.22 8.71 -12.08
CA ASN A 107 21.50 8.16 -12.53
C ASN A 107 21.36 6.78 -13.21
N GLU A 108 20.46 5.92 -12.71
CA GLU A 108 20.25 4.59 -13.29
C GLU A 108 19.14 4.60 -14.37
N ASN A 109 18.47 5.72 -14.59
CA ASN A 109 17.36 5.89 -15.54
C ASN A 109 16.35 4.74 -15.44
N VAL A 110 15.87 4.51 -14.25
CA VAL A 110 14.85 3.50 -13.94
C VAL A 110 13.46 4.12 -13.86
N ASP A 111 12.42 3.29 -13.93
CA ASP A 111 11.04 3.76 -13.92
C ASP A 111 10.51 3.96 -12.50
N ILE A 112 11.04 3.18 -11.55
CA ILE A 112 10.68 3.23 -10.13
C ILE A 112 11.87 2.79 -9.27
N VAL A 113 12.04 3.45 -8.12
CA VAL A 113 12.94 2.99 -7.07
C VAL A 113 12.13 2.59 -5.84
N LEU A 114 12.42 1.41 -5.32
CA LEU A 114 11.78 0.81 -4.16
C LEU A 114 12.76 0.80 -3.00
N GLY A 115 12.37 1.33 -1.87
CA GLY A 115 13.15 1.26 -0.63
C GLY A 115 12.40 0.53 0.49
N GLY A 116 12.62 0.98 1.71
CA GLY A 116 12.06 0.39 2.91
C GLY A 116 11.48 1.40 3.89
N TYR A 117 10.83 0.85 4.90
CA TYR A 117 10.26 1.61 6.00
C TYR A 117 10.63 0.97 7.36
N ARG A 118 10.51 1.79 8.40
CA ARG A 118 10.42 1.33 9.79
C ARG A 118 9.10 1.78 10.40
N ARG A 119 8.44 0.89 11.12
CA ARG A 119 7.26 1.22 11.91
C ARG A 119 7.72 1.69 13.28
N ILE A 120 7.33 2.89 13.66
CA ILE A 120 7.88 3.58 14.83
C ILE A 120 6.76 4.10 15.73
N THR A 121 6.95 4.00 17.04
CA THR A 121 6.03 4.57 18.04
C THR A 121 6.41 6.01 18.38
N GLU A 122 5.54 6.72 19.09
CA GLU A 122 5.78 8.06 19.61
C GLU A 122 7.06 8.13 20.49
N LYS A 123 7.40 7.05 21.20
CA LYS A 123 8.62 6.93 22.01
C LYS A 123 9.85 6.53 21.20
N ASN A 124 9.80 6.64 19.87
CA ASN A 124 10.86 6.24 18.94
C ASN A 124 11.27 4.76 19.04
N ILE A 125 10.37 3.88 19.52
CA ILE A 125 10.61 2.44 19.53
C ILE A 125 10.27 1.86 18.16
N ILE A 126 11.24 1.19 17.54
CA ILE A 126 11.04 0.55 16.24
C ILE A 126 10.37 -0.80 16.46
N LEU A 127 9.14 -0.93 15.96
CA LEU A 127 8.32 -2.16 16.02
C LEU A 127 8.66 -3.14 14.90
N GLU A 128 8.96 -2.61 13.71
CA GLU A 128 9.19 -3.38 12.50
C GLU A 128 10.09 -2.61 11.54
N LYS A 129 10.87 -3.35 10.74
CA LYS A 129 11.59 -2.83 9.58
C LYS A 129 11.31 -3.74 8.39
N ARG A 130 11.02 -3.16 7.24
CA ARG A 130 10.93 -3.89 5.96
C ARG A 130 11.60 -3.09 4.86
N CYS A 131 12.22 -3.83 3.93
CA CYS A 131 12.77 -3.26 2.72
C CYS A 131 12.37 -4.11 1.51
N SER A 132 12.04 -3.44 0.41
CA SER A 132 11.80 -4.09 -0.88
C SER A 132 13.10 -4.73 -1.38
N LYS A 133 12.98 -5.75 -2.23
CA LYS A 133 14.14 -6.45 -2.80
C LYS A 133 14.00 -6.50 -4.32
N GLY A 134 15.13 -6.52 -5.03
CA GLY A 134 15.17 -6.61 -6.49
C GLY A 134 14.77 -7.97 -7.07
N THR A 135 14.34 -8.92 -6.24
CA THR A 135 13.89 -10.24 -6.68
C THR A 135 12.49 -10.20 -7.26
N ARG A 136 12.07 -11.26 -7.94
CA ARG A 136 10.74 -11.37 -8.56
C ARG A 136 9.59 -11.08 -7.57
N TRP A 137 9.66 -11.64 -6.37
CA TRP A 137 8.70 -11.41 -5.30
C TRP A 137 9.02 -10.20 -4.43
N GLY A 138 10.28 -9.88 -4.24
CA GLY A 138 10.76 -8.81 -3.37
C GLY A 138 10.19 -7.42 -3.70
N LYS A 139 9.78 -7.21 -4.96
CA LYS A 139 9.08 -6.00 -5.40
C LYS A 139 7.71 -5.84 -4.73
N PHE A 140 7.06 -6.93 -4.34
CA PHE A 140 5.69 -6.94 -3.77
C PHE A 140 5.65 -7.02 -2.23
N ILE A 141 6.80 -6.95 -1.56
CA ILE A 141 6.86 -6.96 -0.09
C ILE A 141 6.16 -5.72 0.50
N ILE A 142 6.33 -4.56 -0.16
CA ILE A 142 5.69 -3.30 0.22
C ILE A 142 4.84 -2.85 -0.97
N VAL A 143 3.52 -2.96 -0.86
CA VAL A 143 2.57 -2.54 -1.90
C VAL A 143 2.00 -1.14 -1.69
N ALA A 144 2.20 -0.55 -0.51
CA ALA A 144 1.84 0.84 -0.23
C ALA A 144 2.52 1.81 -1.21
N PRO A 145 1.92 2.97 -1.54
CA PRO A 145 2.48 3.90 -2.51
C PRO A 145 3.72 4.65 -2.00
N TRP A 146 3.90 4.75 -0.69
CA TRP A 146 5.07 5.38 -0.06
C TRP A 146 6.31 4.46 -0.05
N ALA A 147 7.43 4.97 0.45
CA ALA A 147 8.77 4.36 0.37
C ALA A 147 9.20 4.03 -1.07
N LYS A 148 8.82 4.90 -2.01
CA LYS A 148 9.08 4.77 -3.45
C LYS A 148 9.16 6.13 -4.12
N ILE A 149 9.85 6.18 -5.27
CA ILE A 149 9.78 7.29 -6.22
C ILE A 149 9.36 6.75 -7.58
N TYR A 150 8.42 7.42 -8.22
CA TYR A 150 7.76 7.00 -9.45
C TYR A 150 8.04 7.99 -10.58
N LYS A 151 8.33 7.49 -11.77
CA LYS A 151 8.40 8.32 -12.99
C LYS A 151 7.00 8.72 -13.42
N LYS A 152 6.70 10.04 -13.43
CA LYS A 152 5.36 10.56 -13.72
C LYS A 152 4.87 10.20 -15.13
N ASP A 153 5.77 10.22 -16.13
CA ASP A 153 5.43 9.91 -17.51
C ASP A 153 4.74 8.55 -17.69
N LEU A 154 5.08 7.54 -16.84
CA LEU A 154 4.40 6.24 -16.89
C LEU A 154 2.96 6.33 -16.36
N ILE A 155 2.76 7.10 -15.30
CA ILE A 155 1.43 7.32 -14.72
C ILE A 155 0.51 7.96 -15.77
N ASP A 156 1.00 9.01 -16.43
CA ASP A 156 0.25 9.74 -17.44
C ASP A 156 0.00 8.87 -18.68
N LYS A 157 1.05 8.24 -19.21
CA LYS A 157 1.00 7.42 -20.43
C LYS A 157 0.03 6.25 -20.33
N PHE A 158 -0.01 5.57 -19.20
CA PHE A 158 -0.84 4.39 -18.99
C PHE A 158 -2.11 4.66 -18.18
N ASN A 159 -2.38 5.96 -17.87
CA ASN A 159 -3.52 6.38 -17.07
C ASN A 159 -3.66 5.55 -15.78
N ILE A 160 -2.53 5.43 -15.05
CA ILE A 160 -2.45 4.68 -13.80
C ILE A 160 -3.14 5.49 -12.69
N LYS A 161 -4.07 4.86 -11.98
CA LYS A 161 -4.90 5.52 -10.96
C LYS A 161 -5.10 4.64 -9.74
N PHE A 162 -5.37 5.27 -8.60
CA PHE A 162 -5.94 4.60 -7.44
C PHE A 162 -7.41 4.26 -7.72
N LEU A 163 -7.84 3.07 -7.30
CA LEU A 163 -9.22 2.63 -7.40
C LEU A 163 -10.05 3.27 -6.27
N ASP A 164 -11.13 3.93 -6.63
CA ASP A 164 -12.10 4.42 -5.66
C ASP A 164 -12.94 3.26 -5.14
N TYR A 165 -12.36 2.54 -4.20
CA TYR A 165 -12.95 1.37 -3.55
C TYR A 165 -12.44 1.26 -2.11
N GLY A 166 -13.25 0.71 -1.21
CA GLY A 166 -12.99 0.72 0.24
C GLY A 166 -11.81 -0.11 0.73
N ILE A 167 -11.16 -0.92 -0.13
CA ILE A 167 -9.97 -1.72 0.18
C ILE A 167 -9.03 -1.80 -1.01
N GLY A 168 -7.73 -1.75 -0.73
CA GLY A 168 -6.66 -2.10 -1.68
C GLY A 168 -6.45 -1.12 -2.83
N GLU A 169 -6.81 0.15 -2.66
CA GLU A 169 -6.53 1.22 -3.62
C GLU A 169 -5.05 1.33 -3.94
N ASP A 170 -4.19 1.19 -2.94
CA ASP A 170 -2.71 1.19 -3.09
C ASP A 170 -2.25 -0.03 -3.89
N ILE A 171 -2.81 -1.21 -3.62
CA ILE A 171 -2.51 -2.44 -4.36
C ILE A 171 -2.86 -2.26 -5.84
N TYR A 172 -4.04 -1.72 -6.12
CA TYR A 172 -4.50 -1.48 -7.47
C TYR A 172 -3.58 -0.52 -8.24
N PHE A 173 -3.20 0.59 -7.62
CA PHE A 173 -2.24 1.55 -8.17
C PHE A 173 -0.88 0.90 -8.42
N TYR A 174 -0.34 0.23 -7.39
CA TYR A 174 1.01 -0.32 -7.42
C TYR A 174 1.18 -1.43 -8.46
N ILE A 175 0.23 -2.36 -8.55
CA ILE A 175 0.28 -3.46 -9.52
C ILE A 175 0.25 -2.92 -10.96
N GLN A 176 -0.62 -1.93 -11.27
CA GLN A 176 -0.62 -1.29 -12.58
C GLN A 176 0.73 -0.67 -12.91
N TYR A 177 1.33 0.02 -11.91
CA TYR A 177 2.61 0.67 -12.12
C TYR A 177 3.72 -0.33 -12.41
N ILE A 178 3.83 -1.41 -11.62
CA ILE A 178 4.84 -2.46 -11.82
C ILE A 178 4.64 -3.19 -13.16
N ASP A 179 3.40 -3.48 -13.57
CA ASP A 179 3.14 -4.14 -14.85
C ASP A 179 3.55 -3.30 -16.08
N ASN A 180 3.56 -1.98 -15.92
CA ASN A 180 3.99 -1.04 -16.97
C ASN A 180 5.46 -0.59 -16.82
N SER A 181 6.18 -1.01 -15.77
CA SER A 181 7.58 -0.65 -15.53
C SER A 181 8.54 -1.63 -16.20
N LEU A 182 9.47 -1.14 -17.00
CA LEU A 182 10.53 -1.94 -17.62
C LEU A 182 11.73 -2.10 -16.69
N LYS A 183 12.06 -1.05 -15.94
CA LYS A 183 13.23 -0.99 -15.07
C LYS A 183 12.82 -0.67 -13.63
N VAL A 184 12.89 -1.67 -12.77
CA VAL A 184 12.58 -1.56 -11.33
C VAL A 184 13.87 -1.72 -10.54
N LYS A 185 14.22 -0.75 -9.71
CA LYS A 185 15.38 -0.81 -8.82
C LYS A 185 14.91 -0.89 -7.36
N ALA A 186 15.44 -1.84 -6.61
CA ALA A 186 15.31 -1.85 -5.14
C ALA A 186 16.63 -1.40 -4.51
N ILE A 187 16.55 -0.56 -3.49
CA ILE A 187 17.69 -0.07 -2.71
C ILE A 187 17.56 -0.53 -1.27
N ASP A 188 18.66 -0.82 -0.63
CA ASP A 188 18.71 -1.18 0.80
C ASP A 188 18.77 0.10 1.65
N TYR A 189 17.68 0.87 1.58
CA TYR A 189 17.54 2.13 2.30
C TYR A 189 16.19 2.19 3.03
N ILE A 190 16.22 2.50 4.32
CA ILE A 190 15.07 2.61 5.21
C ILE A 190 15.01 4.02 5.77
N GLY A 191 14.37 4.92 5.03
CA GLY A 191 14.22 6.33 5.40
C GLY A 191 12.76 6.78 5.58
N TYR A 192 11.79 5.90 5.36
CA TYR A 192 10.38 6.17 5.60
C TYR A 192 9.99 5.70 7.01
N ASN A 193 9.38 6.57 7.80
CA ASN A 193 8.95 6.29 9.17
C ASN A 193 7.43 6.19 9.21
N TRP A 194 6.92 4.94 9.16
CA TRP A 194 5.51 4.66 9.34
C TRP A 194 5.15 4.77 10.82
N PHE A 195 4.40 5.82 11.15
CA PHE A 195 4.04 6.09 12.53
C PHE A 195 2.95 5.15 13.03
N TYR A 196 3.16 4.57 14.21
CA TYR A 196 2.17 3.72 14.86
C TYR A 196 1.08 4.56 15.53
N ASN A 197 0.03 4.84 14.78
CA ASN A 197 -1.18 5.48 15.28
C ASN A 197 -2.24 4.42 15.57
N THR A 198 -2.75 4.37 16.81
CA THR A 198 -3.80 3.41 17.23
C THR A 198 -5.14 3.68 16.56
N GLU A 199 -5.40 4.92 16.13
CA GLU A 199 -6.64 5.38 15.49
C GLU A 199 -6.61 5.28 13.96
N SER A 200 -5.48 4.87 13.39
CA SER A 200 -5.34 4.77 11.94
C SER A 200 -6.38 3.82 11.32
N VAL A 201 -6.78 4.14 10.10
CA VAL A 201 -7.72 3.34 9.29
C VAL A 201 -7.30 1.87 9.20
N SER A 202 -5.99 1.61 9.08
CA SER A 202 -5.43 0.27 9.04
C SER A 202 -5.69 -0.54 10.31
N ASN A 203 -5.83 0.12 11.46
CA ASN A 203 -6.08 -0.55 12.74
C ASN A 203 -7.57 -0.67 13.09
N THR A 204 -8.45 0.12 12.47
CA THR A 204 -9.87 0.25 12.87
C THR A 204 -10.87 -0.31 11.86
N LYS A 205 -10.71 -0.04 10.57
CA LYS A 205 -11.74 -0.33 9.55
C LYS A 205 -11.84 -1.78 9.08
N HIS A 206 -10.83 -2.63 9.32
CA HIS A 206 -10.80 -4.00 8.78
C HIS A 206 -11.09 -5.10 9.81
N LYS A 207 -11.74 -4.76 10.91
CA LYS A 207 -12.17 -5.75 11.91
C LYS A 207 -13.54 -6.34 11.51
N GLY A 208 -13.52 -7.56 11.00
CA GLY A 208 -14.69 -8.29 10.52
C GLY A 208 -14.86 -8.22 8.99
N LEU A 209 -15.49 -9.25 8.43
CA LEU A 209 -15.89 -9.30 7.03
C LEU A 209 -17.06 -8.33 6.82
N ASN A 210 -16.92 -7.46 5.83
CA ASN A 210 -17.91 -6.45 5.49
C ASN A 210 -18.60 -6.86 4.17
N ASP A 211 -19.94 -6.98 4.19
CA ASP A 211 -20.72 -7.41 3.02
C ASP A 211 -20.65 -6.42 1.84
N ASN A 212 -20.24 -5.17 2.12
CA ASN A 212 -20.07 -4.15 1.08
C ASN A 212 -18.64 -4.14 0.47
N LEU A 213 -17.73 -5.01 0.95
CA LEU A 213 -16.35 -5.08 0.48
C LEU A 213 -16.05 -6.49 -0.02
N ASP A 214 -15.88 -6.62 -1.32
CA ASP A 214 -15.52 -7.86 -2.00
C ASP A 214 -14.08 -7.79 -2.54
N ILE A 215 -13.21 -8.62 -1.99
CA ILE A 215 -11.81 -8.70 -2.45
C ILE A 215 -11.70 -9.19 -3.90
N LEU A 216 -12.66 -9.98 -4.38
CA LEU A 216 -12.69 -10.45 -5.76
C LEU A 216 -13.01 -9.32 -6.74
N TYR A 217 -13.80 -8.33 -6.33
CA TYR A 217 -14.00 -7.11 -7.13
C TYR A 217 -12.65 -6.41 -7.38
N LEU A 218 -11.83 -6.20 -6.33
CA LEU A 218 -10.50 -5.62 -6.48
C LEU A 218 -9.62 -6.46 -7.43
N ILE A 219 -9.59 -7.78 -7.24
CA ILE A 219 -8.78 -8.68 -8.10
C ILE A 219 -9.22 -8.62 -9.56
N ASN A 220 -10.53 -8.60 -9.82
CA ASN A 220 -11.05 -8.49 -11.18
C ASN A 220 -10.70 -7.13 -11.80
N LYS A 221 -10.79 -6.04 -11.03
CA LYS A 221 -10.34 -4.72 -11.50
C LYS A 221 -8.85 -4.67 -11.81
N ILE A 222 -8.01 -5.34 -11.03
CA ILE A 222 -6.59 -5.49 -11.35
C ILE A 222 -6.41 -6.28 -12.65
N LYS A 223 -7.10 -7.44 -12.81
CA LYS A 223 -7.03 -8.25 -14.03
C LYS A 223 -7.45 -7.52 -15.30
N GLU A 224 -8.44 -6.62 -15.19
CA GLU A 224 -8.88 -5.77 -16.31
C GLU A 224 -7.81 -4.77 -16.76
N LYS A 225 -6.91 -4.37 -15.87
CA LYS A 225 -5.93 -3.30 -16.10
C LYS A 225 -4.54 -3.77 -16.46
N ILE A 226 -4.12 -4.92 -15.94
CA ILE A 226 -2.79 -5.46 -16.21
C ILE A 226 -2.80 -6.33 -17.47
N SER A 227 -1.70 -6.29 -18.19
CA SER A 227 -1.50 -7.09 -19.39
C SER A 227 -0.51 -8.24 -19.17
N ASN A 228 -0.02 -8.41 -17.95
CA ASN A 228 1.02 -9.38 -17.55
C ASN A 228 2.29 -9.27 -18.42
N LYS A 229 2.68 -8.03 -18.76
CA LYS A 229 3.89 -7.78 -19.58
C LYS A 229 5.17 -7.94 -18.76
N ASN A 230 5.15 -7.36 -17.54
CA ASN A 230 6.33 -7.29 -16.69
C ASN A 230 6.16 -7.99 -15.32
N ILE A 231 5.01 -8.63 -15.11
CA ILE A 231 4.75 -9.49 -13.96
C ILE A 231 4.52 -10.91 -14.45
N GLU A 232 5.41 -11.84 -14.08
CA GLU A 232 5.30 -13.23 -14.49
C GLU A 232 4.06 -13.90 -13.87
N LYS A 233 3.42 -14.77 -14.65
CA LYS A 233 2.15 -15.41 -14.27
C LYS A 233 2.20 -16.11 -12.91
N ASP A 234 3.26 -16.84 -12.60
CA ASP A 234 3.40 -17.55 -11.31
C ASP A 234 3.52 -16.58 -10.11
N ILE A 235 4.07 -15.40 -10.31
CA ILE A 235 4.16 -14.35 -9.28
C ILE A 235 2.80 -13.71 -9.06
N ILE A 236 2.06 -13.37 -10.13
CA ILE A 236 0.74 -12.76 -9.98
C ILE A 236 -0.29 -13.76 -9.43
N ASP A 237 -0.23 -15.04 -9.83
CA ASP A 237 -1.07 -16.09 -9.27
C ASP A 237 -0.82 -16.25 -7.76
N TYR A 238 0.47 -16.27 -7.35
CA TYR A 238 0.84 -16.28 -5.93
C TYR A 238 0.34 -15.03 -5.21
N PHE A 239 0.46 -13.86 -5.82
CA PHE A 239 -0.02 -12.60 -5.27
C PHE A 239 -1.52 -12.65 -4.98
N TYR A 240 -2.35 -13.11 -5.93
CA TYR A 240 -3.80 -13.22 -5.73
C TYR A 240 -4.16 -14.23 -4.65
N VAL A 241 -3.52 -15.39 -4.66
CA VAL A 241 -3.74 -16.40 -3.60
C VAL A 241 -3.39 -15.84 -2.22
N ARG A 242 -2.26 -15.16 -2.11
CA ARG A 242 -1.82 -14.52 -0.86
C ARG A 242 -2.76 -13.41 -0.41
N LEU A 243 -3.22 -12.57 -1.33
CA LEU A 243 -4.13 -11.45 -1.06
C LEU A 243 -5.49 -11.95 -0.55
N ILE A 244 -6.07 -12.95 -1.22
CA ILE A 244 -7.32 -13.60 -0.80
C ILE A 244 -7.19 -14.17 0.61
N LEU A 245 -6.10 -14.89 0.90
CA LEU A 245 -5.91 -15.47 2.23
C LEU A 245 -5.63 -14.42 3.29
N TYR A 246 -4.88 -13.37 2.95
CA TYR A 246 -4.68 -12.24 3.86
C TYR A 246 -6.02 -11.61 4.25
N TYR A 247 -6.87 -11.29 3.26
CA TYR A 247 -8.21 -10.75 3.50
C TYR A 247 -9.05 -11.69 4.37
N LEU A 248 -9.16 -12.96 4.00
CA LEU A 248 -9.94 -13.96 4.74
C LEU A 248 -9.46 -14.12 6.18
N LEU A 249 -8.15 -14.22 6.39
CA LEU A 249 -7.60 -14.44 7.73
C LEU A 249 -7.60 -13.16 8.56
N TYR A 250 -7.29 -12.01 7.98
CA TYR A 250 -7.22 -10.76 8.73
C TYR A 250 -8.63 -10.27 9.13
N SER A 251 -9.51 -10.06 8.14
CA SER A 251 -10.86 -9.57 8.39
C SER A 251 -11.75 -10.65 9.01
N GLY A 252 -11.64 -11.89 8.53
CA GLY A 252 -12.48 -13.00 9.00
C GLY A 252 -12.28 -13.39 10.46
N ARG A 253 -11.14 -13.05 11.07
CA ARG A 253 -10.88 -13.35 12.49
C ARG A 253 -11.91 -12.74 13.45
N TYR A 254 -12.45 -11.58 13.11
CA TYR A 254 -13.41 -10.83 13.93
C TYR A 254 -14.86 -11.01 13.45
N SER A 255 -15.11 -11.99 12.59
CA SER A 255 -16.45 -12.36 12.11
C SER A 255 -16.98 -13.59 12.85
N SER A 256 -18.30 -13.84 12.70
CA SER A 256 -18.88 -15.10 13.15
C SER A 256 -18.30 -16.29 12.35
N LYS A 257 -18.34 -17.47 12.96
CA LYS A 257 -17.91 -18.72 12.31
C LYS A 257 -18.68 -18.96 11.01
N GLU A 258 -19.99 -18.75 11.00
CA GLU A 258 -20.85 -18.94 9.84
C GLU A 258 -20.44 -18.03 8.69
N LYS A 259 -20.26 -16.73 8.97
CA LYS A 259 -19.83 -15.74 7.98
C LYS A 259 -18.44 -16.06 7.43
N PHE A 260 -17.49 -16.46 8.29
CA PHE A 260 -16.16 -16.90 7.86
C PHE A 260 -16.20 -18.09 6.92
N ILE A 261 -17.02 -19.13 7.24
CA ILE A 261 -17.13 -20.33 6.39
C ILE A 261 -17.79 -20.01 5.05
N LYS A 262 -18.82 -19.14 5.05
CA LYS A 262 -19.45 -18.68 3.80
C LYS A 262 -18.45 -17.98 2.90
N GLU A 263 -17.69 -17.04 3.45
CA GLU A 263 -16.66 -16.30 2.73
C GLU A 263 -15.53 -17.20 2.25
N TYR A 264 -15.07 -18.12 3.10
CA TYR A 264 -14.07 -19.13 2.71
C TYR A 264 -14.51 -19.91 1.47
N LYS A 265 -15.74 -20.45 1.47
CA LYS A 265 -16.26 -21.21 0.32
C LYS A 265 -16.27 -20.37 -0.95
N TYR A 266 -16.81 -19.17 -0.88
CA TYR A 266 -16.86 -18.24 -1.99
C TYR A 266 -15.46 -17.95 -2.60
N LEU A 267 -14.49 -17.64 -1.74
CA LEU A 267 -13.12 -17.34 -2.15
C LEU A 267 -12.35 -18.55 -2.67
N ILE A 268 -12.54 -19.71 -2.05
CA ILE A 268 -11.88 -20.97 -2.50
C ILE A 268 -12.46 -21.47 -3.82
N ASP A 269 -13.76 -21.36 -4.04
CA ASP A 269 -14.37 -21.73 -5.31
C ASP A 269 -13.85 -20.81 -6.45
N TYR A 270 -13.73 -19.50 -6.20
CA TYR A 270 -13.05 -18.62 -7.15
C TYR A 270 -11.60 -19.07 -7.44
N LEU A 271 -10.82 -19.45 -6.41
CA LEU A 271 -9.44 -19.92 -6.61
C LEU A 271 -9.39 -21.23 -7.42
N LYS A 272 -10.30 -22.16 -7.19
CA LYS A 272 -10.38 -23.42 -7.97
C LYS A 272 -10.62 -23.14 -9.46
N ASP A 273 -11.50 -22.19 -9.76
CA ASP A 273 -11.87 -21.87 -11.14
C ASP A 273 -10.77 -21.07 -11.86
N ASN A 274 -10.11 -20.15 -11.16
CA ASN A 274 -9.17 -19.20 -11.77
C ASN A 274 -7.69 -19.57 -11.60
N ILE A 275 -7.33 -20.27 -10.52
CA ILE A 275 -5.96 -20.69 -10.19
C ILE A 275 -6.03 -22.15 -9.67
N PRO A 276 -6.31 -23.14 -10.53
CA PRO A 276 -6.60 -24.53 -10.09
C PRO A 276 -5.51 -25.17 -9.23
N ASN A 277 -4.28 -24.71 -9.34
CA ASN A 277 -3.14 -25.19 -8.56
C ASN A 277 -2.86 -24.35 -7.29
N TYR A 278 -3.79 -23.50 -6.82
CA TYR A 278 -3.58 -22.61 -5.68
C TYR A 278 -3.10 -23.34 -4.42
N ASN A 279 -3.64 -24.52 -4.12
CA ASN A 279 -3.24 -25.30 -2.96
C ASN A 279 -1.79 -25.81 -3.06
N TYR A 280 -1.33 -26.14 -4.29
CA TYR A 280 0.08 -26.47 -4.53
C TYR A 280 0.97 -25.22 -4.37
N ILE A 281 0.51 -24.04 -4.84
CA ILE A 281 1.19 -22.76 -4.63
C ILE A 281 1.41 -22.53 -3.14
N LEU A 282 0.36 -22.65 -2.32
CA LEU A 282 0.42 -22.44 -0.87
C LEU A 282 1.42 -23.35 -0.14
N ARG A 283 1.61 -24.56 -0.62
CA ARG A 283 2.44 -25.55 0.06
C ARG A 283 3.86 -25.68 -0.49
N LYS A 284 4.04 -25.48 -1.80
CA LYS A 284 5.28 -25.84 -2.51
C LYS A 284 5.90 -24.71 -3.34
N ARG A 285 5.12 -23.68 -3.75
CA ARG A 285 5.60 -22.61 -4.64
C ARG A 285 5.63 -21.21 -3.98
N ILE A 286 5.75 -21.16 -2.66
CA ILE A 286 5.91 -19.89 -1.97
C ILE A 286 7.32 -19.32 -2.32
N PRO A 287 7.43 -18.05 -2.73
CA PRO A 287 8.70 -17.43 -3.05
C PRO A 287 9.73 -17.52 -1.90
N LYS A 288 11.01 -17.65 -2.26
CA LYS A 288 12.09 -17.83 -1.27
C LYS A 288 12.24 -16.66 -0.31
N ASP A 289 11.96 -15.45 -0.78
CA ASP A 289 12.08 -14.19 -0.05
C ASP A 289 10.78 -13.71 0.61
N GLU A 290 9.71 -14.52 0.59
CA GLU A 290 8.53 -14.25 1.43
C GLU A 290 8.89 -14.34 2.93
N ASP A 291 8.19 -13.56 3.75
CA ASP A 291 8.35 -13.56 5.21
C ASP A 291 8.14 -14.97 5.81
N ARG A 292 8.96 -15.33 6.78
CA ARG A 292 8.92 -16.68 7.40
C ARG A 292 7.58 -16.97 8.08
N ARG A 293 6.98 -15.97 8.73
CA ARG A 293 5.67 -16.12 9.41
C ARG A 293 4.57 -16.29 8.39
N VAL A 294 4.59 -15.49 7.32
CA VAL A 294 3.64 -15.61 6.20
C VAL A 294 3.76 -16.99 5.55
N LYS A 295 4.97 -17.48 5.27
CA LYS A 295 5.18 -18.85 4.75
C LYS A 295 4.55 -19.92 5.64
N PHE A 296 4.71 -19.78 6.95
CA PHE A 296 4.12 -20.75 7.90
C PHE A 296 2.59 -20.71 7.83
N ILE A 297 2.00 -19.50 7.89
CA ILE A 297 0.53 -19.32 7.83
C ILE A 297 -0.03 -19.89 6.53
N LEU A 298 0.57 -19.60 5.38
CA LEU A 298 0.10 -20.08 4.08
C LEU A 298 0.17 -21.60 3.97
N LYS A 299 1.28 -22.21 4.41
CA LYS A 299 1.43 -23.68 4.41
C LYS A 299 0.43 -24.35 5.33
N PHE A 300 0.25 -23.78 6.53
CA PHE A 300 -0.71 -24.30 7.51
C PHE A 300 -2.14 -24.22 6.96
N PHE A 301 -2.53 -23.10 6.38
CA PHE A 301 -3.82 -22.95 5.73
C PHE A 301 -4.00 -23.93 4.55
N GLY A 302 -2.98 -24.11 3.73
CA GLY A 302 -2.99 -25.10 2.64
C GLY A 302 -3.20 -26.55 3.13
N ILE A 303 -2.80 -26.88 4.36
CA ILE A 303 -3.09 -28.18 5.00
C ILE A 303 -4.55 -28.22 5.45
N ILE A 304 -5.04 -27.17 6.12
CA ILE A 304 -6.44 -27.05 6.56
C ILE A 304 -7.39 -27.24 5.38
N ASP A 305 -7.13 -26.53 4.29
CA ASP A 305 -7.92 -26.61 3.08
C ASP A 305 -7.88 -28.00 2.44
N LYS A 306 -6.67 -28.59 2.27
CA LYS A 306 -6.49 -29.90 1.67
C LYS A 306 -7.27 -31.00 2.41
N PHE A 307 -7.32 -30.95 3.74
CA PHE A 307 -7.98 -31.97 4.57
C PHE A 307 -9.38 -31.57 5.00
N ASN A 308 -9.95 -30.50 4.43
CA ASN A 308 -11.29 -29.97 4.73
C ASN A 308 -11.53 -29.68 6.23
N LEU A 309 -10.51 -29.16 6.91
CA LEU A 309 -10.53 -28.90 8.36
C LEU A 309 -11.05 -27.51 8.71
N ILE A 310 -11.64 -26.78 7.77
CA ILE A 310 -12.05 -25.38 7.93
C ILE A 310 -13.08 -25.19 9.06
N ASN A 311 -13.99 -26.15 9.24
CA ASN A 311 -15.01 -26.10 10.31
C ASN A 311 -14.39 -26.17 11.71
N ILE A 312 -13.34 -26.98 11.86
CA ILE A 312 -12.59 -27.10 13.12
C ILE A 312 -11.76 -25.85 13.32
N PHE A 313 -11.02 -25.43 12.30
CA PHE A 313 -10.19 -24.22 12.35
C PHE A 313 -11.01 -22.97 12.73
N SER A 314 -12.13 -22.74 12.07
CA SER A 314 -12.98 -21.56 12.31
C SER A 314 -13.53 -21.49 13.73
N SER A 315 -13.85 -22.64 14.36
CA SER A 315 -14.34 -22.68 15.75
C SER A 315 -13.33 -22.14 16.77
N PHE A 316 -12.02 -22.23 16.48
CA PHE A 316 -10.96 -21.69 17.34
C PHE A 316 -10.48 -20.31 16.88
N TYR A 317 -10.60 -20.02 15.59
CA TYR A 317 -10.02 -18.82 14.98
C TYR A 317 -10.93 -17.60 15.08
N CYS A 318 -12.22 -17.77 14.80
CA CYS A 318 -13.20 -16.70 14.80
C CYS A 318 -13.51 -16.19 16.20
N LYS A 319 -13.64 -14.86 16.34
CA LYS A 319 -13.90 -14.18 17.62
C LYS A 319 -15.21 -13.41 17.64
N GLY A 320 -15.92 -13.35 16.50
CA GLY A 320 -17.17 -12.59 16.37
C GLY A 320 -18.38 -13.20 17.10
N ASP A 321 -18.25 -14.45 17.54
CA ASP A 321 -19.27 -15.15 18.32
C ASP A 321 -18.98 -15.12 19.84
N LYS A 322 -17.97 -14.34 20.29
CA LYS A 322 -17.51 -14.25 21.69
C LYS A 322 -17.81 -12.91 22.28
#